data_5dc4cdd647d9da3fe7f11d85a8d61511
#
_entry.id   5dc4cdd647d9da3fe7f11d85a8d61511
#
_cell.length_a   1.000
_cell.length_b   1.000
_cell.length_c   1.000
_cell.angle_alpha   90.00
_cell.angle_beta   90.00
_cell.angle_gamma   90.00
#
_symmetry.space_group_name_H-M   'P 1'
#
loop_
_entity.id
_entity.type
_entity.pdbx_description
1 polymer ?
#
loop_
_entity_poly.entity_id
_entity_poly.type
_entity_poly.pdbx_seq_one_letter_code
_entity_poly.pdbx_strand_id
1 'polypeptide(L)'
;SWIWNRIFTGGLKAGGKLSIIIAILVFSVIVIFHELGHFLLAKRNGIAVTEFSLGMGPRLLSKVIGETRYSLKLFPIGGSCMMVGEDDDDDSQGSFNRASVWARISVVAAGPIFNFILAFIFVMIITSVIGYDPSTVLQVEDGSPAQEAGLQEGDVITEFQGKHISIGRDLEL
;
A
#
# COMPACT_ATOMS: atom_id res chain seq x y z
N SER A 1 -20.56 -13.29 2.38
CA SER A 1 -19.78 -14.32 3.13
C SER A 1 -19.24 -15.44 2.23
N TRP A 2 -19.90 -15.82 1.12
CA TRP A 2 -19.47 -16.92 0.23
C TRP A 2 -18.21 -16.60 -0.57
N ILE A 3 -18.03 -15.35 -1.01
CA ILE A 3 -16.83 -14.89 -1.75
C ILE A 3 -15.63 -14.84 -0.83
N TRP A 4 -15.78 -14.38 0.42
CA TRP A 4 -14.73 -14.38 1.46
C TRP A 4 -14.23 -15.78 1.78
N ASN A 5 -15.13 -16.74 1.99
CA ASN A 5 -14.75 -18.13 2.24
C ASN A 5 -13.99 -18.74 1.06
N ARG A 6 -14.35 -18.43 -0.18
CA ARG A 6 -13.68 -18.98 -1.36
C ARG A 6 -12.29 -18.38 -1.58
N ILE A 7 -12.10 -17.10 -1.27
CA ILE A 7 -10.78 -16.43 -1.40
C ILE A 7 -9.84 -16.84 -0.26
N PHE A 8 -10.34 -16.93 0.98
CA PHE A 8 -9.47 -17.17 2.14
C PHE A 8 -9.36 -18.64 2.58
N THR A 9 -10.35 -19.49 2.41
CA THR A 9 -10.30 -20.89 2.85
C THR A 9 -10.03 -21.89 1.75
N GLY A 10 -10.45 -21.63 0.50
CA GLY A 10 -10.18 -22.50 -0.65
C GLY A 10 -8.75 -22.41 -1.18
N GLY A 11 -8.04 -21.30 -0.95
CA GLY A 11 -6.69 -21.06 -1.46
C GLY A 11 -5.56 -21.64 -0.60
N LEU A 12 -5.82 -21.93 0.67
CA LEU A 12 -4.76 -22.33 1.61
C LEU A 12 -4.19 -23.73 1.41
N LYS A 13 -4.90 -24.65 0.75
CA LYS A 13 -4.43 -26.03 0.53
C LYS A 13 -3.69 -26.26 -0.78
N ALA A 14 -3.91 -25.48 -1.82
CA ALA A 14 -3.21 -25.60 -3.11
C ALA A 14 -2.28 -24.43 -3.43
N GLY A 15 -2.32 -23.34 -2.68
CA GLY A 15 -1.74 -22.04 -3.03
C GLY A 15 -0.61 -21.53 -2.13
N GLY A 16 -0.13 -22.28 -1.16
CA GLY A 16 0.86 -21.74 -0.19
C GLY A 16 2.08 -21.08 -0.85
N LYS A 17 2.61 -21.68 -1.90
CA LYS A 17 3.74 -21.11 -2.65
C LYS A 17 3.34 -19.86 -3.44
N LEU A 18 2.17 -19.88 -4.08
CA LEU A 18 1.65 -18.74 -4.85
C LEU A 18 1.33 -17.56 -3.93
N SER A 19 0.71 -17.82 -2.78
CA SER A 19 0.41 -16.78 -1.79
C SER A 19 1.67 -16.11 -1.24
N ILE A 20 2.75 -16.88 -1.01
CA ILE A 20 4.03 -16.35 -0.57
C ILE A 20 4.65 -15.47 -1.67
N ILE A 21 4.61 -15.92 -2.93
CA ILE A 21 5.13 -15.14 -4.06
C ILE A 21 4.36 -13.82 -4.21
N ILE A 22 3.04 -13.87 -4.14
CA ILE A 22 2.19 -12.67 -4.20
C ILE A 22 2.51 -11.73 -3.03
N ALA A 23 2.65 -12.25 -1.80
CA ALA A 23 2.99 -11.45 -0.63
C ALA A 23 4.36 -10.75 -0.80
N ILE A 24 5.37 -11.46 -1.32
CA ILE A 24 6.69 -10.90 -1.62
C ILE A 24 6.58 -9.80 -2.67
N LEU A 25 5.82 -10.01 -3.74
CA LEU A 25 5.63 -9.02 -4.80
C LEU A 25 4.93 -7.76 -4.28
N VAL A 26 3.86 -7.92 -3.51
CA VAL A 26 3.13 -6.79 -2.89
C VAL A 26 4.05 -6.02 -1.95
N PHE A 27 4.78 -6.73 -1.08
CA PHE A 27 5.74 -6.11 -0.18
C PHE A 27 6.83 -5.35 -0.95
N SER A 28 7.36 -5.93 -2.03
CA SER A 28 8.38 -5.28 -2.87
C SER A 28 7.84 -3.99 -3.51
N VAL A 29 6.61 -4.00 -4.00
CA VAL A 29 5.96 -2.80 -4.55
C VAL A 29 5.85 -1.70 -3.49
N ILE A 30 5.40 -2.04 -2.28
CA ILE A 30 5.29 -1.08 -1.17
C ILE A 30 6.64 -0.46 -0.83
N VAL A 31 7.70 -1.28 -0.72
CA VAL A 31 9.04 -0.77 -0.41
C VAL A 31 9.61 0.07 -1.55
N ILE A 32 9.42 -0.35 -2.81
CA ILE A 32 9.86 0.44 -3.97
C ILE A 32 9.20 1.82 -4.00
N PHE A 33 7.91 1.92 -3.72
CA PHE A 33 7.20 3.20 -3.63
C PHE A 33 7.70 4.06 -2.47
N HIS A 34 8.02 3.44 -1.35
CA HIS A 34 8.63 4.11 -0.20
C HIS A 34 9.98 4.75 -0.59
N GLU A 35 10.88 3.95 -1.15
CA GLU A 35 12.20 4.42 -1.61
C GLU A 35 12.10 5.46 -2.73
N LEU A 36 11.10 5.32 -3.61
CA LEU A 36 10.83 6.30 -4.65
C LEU A 36 10.45 7.67 -4.06
N GLY A 37 9.72 7.68 -2.95
CA GLY A 37 9.42 8.90 -2.22
C GLY A 37 10.69 9.62 -1.77
N HIS A 38 11.58 8.92 -1.08
CA HIS A 38 12.88 9.46 -0.66
C HIS A 38 13.68 9.96 -1.85
N PHE A 39 13.79 9.16 -2.91
CA PHE A 39 14.51 9.50 -4.13
C PHE A 39 14.03 10.79 -4.76
N LEU A 40 12.72 10.93 -4.97
CA LEU A 40 12.16 12.11 -5.66
C LEU A 40 12.34 13.38 -4.84
N LEU A 41 12.13 13.31 -3.53
CA LEU A 41 12.29 14.46 -2.65
C LEU A 41 13.78 14.82 -2.44
N ALA A 42 14.68 13.85 -2.37
CA ALA A 42 16.12 14.09 -2.35
C ALA A 42 16.57 14.86 -3.59
N LYS A 43 16.22 14.35 -4.78
CA LYS A 43 16.55 15.02 -6.05
C LYS A 43 15.95 16.42 -6.17
N ARG A 44 14.69 16.61 -5.73
CA ARG A 44 14.04 17.91 -5.73
C ARG A 44 14.73 18.92 -4.82
N ASN A 45 15.29 18.48 -3.70
CA ASN A 45 16.01 19.32 -2.74
C ASN A 45 17.52 19.46 -3.06
N GLY A 46 17.99 18.94 -4.19
CA GLY A 46 19.41 19.03 -4.57
C GLY A 46 20.33 18.11 -3.76
N ILE A 47 19.76 17.08 -3.09
CA ILE A 47 20.54 16.08 -2.38
C ILE A 47 20.99 15.01 -3.37
N ALA A 48 22.29 14.72 -3.38
CA ALA A 48 22.89 13.76 -4.29
C ALA A 48 22.51 12.34 -3.88
N VAL A 49 21.90 11.60 -4.81
CA VAL A 49 21.57 10.18 -4.63
C VAL A 49 22.60 9.35 -5.39
N THR A 50 23.40 8.57 -4.66
CA THR A 50 24.48 7.74 -5.22
C THR A 50 23.94 6.46 -5.84
N GLU A 51 22.97 5.80 -5.19
CA GLU A 51 22.34 4.59 -5.71
C GLU A 51 20.83 4.55 -5.39
N PHE A 52 20.05 4.21 -6.41
CA PHE A 52 18.66 3.79 -6.26
C PHE A 52 18.54 2.35 -6.71
N SER A 53 18.17 1.44 -5.80
CA SER A 53 18.15 0.02 -6.11
C SER A 53 16.79 -0.62 -5.86
N LEU A 54 16.45 -1.54 -6.75
CA LEU A 54 15.33 -2.46 -6.61
C LEU A 54 15.86 -3.81 -6.10
N GLY A 55 15.32 -4.27 -4.96
CA GLY A 55 15.74 -5.50 -4.31
C GLY A 55 16.97 -5.33 -3.43
N MET A 56 17.41 -6.44 -2.88
CA MET A 56 18.55 -6.55 -1.96
C MET A 56 19.58 -7.58 -2.46
N GLY A 57 20.78 -7.56 -1.87
CA GLY A 57 21.86 -8.50 -2.19
C GLY A 57 22.77 -8.07 -3.34
N PRO A 58 23.42 -9.02 -4.04
CA PRO A 58 24.32 -8.72 -5.15
C PRO A 58 23.61 -8.04 -6.32
N ARG A 59 24.31 -7.10 -6.97
CA ARG A 59 23.83 -6.43 -8.17
C ARG A 59 23.79 -7.41 -9.35
N LEU A 60 22.64 -7.55 -9.99
CA LEU A 60 22.50 -8.29 -11.25
C LEU A 60 22.73 -7.38 -12.45
N LEU A 61 22.08 -6.22 -12.43
CA LEU A 61 22.19 -5.21 -13.48
C LEU A 61 22.33 -3.84 -12.85
N SER A 62 23.11 -2.96 -13.46
CA SER A 62 23.17 -1.56 -13.06
C SER A 62 23.48 -0.65 -14.22
N LYS A 63 22.96 0.58 -14.15
CA LYS A 63 23.24 1.66 -15.11
C LYS A 63 23.38 2.97 -14.35
N VAL A 64 24.42 3.72 -14.69
CA VAL A 64 24.62 5.08 -14.14
C VAL A 64 23.95 6.07 -15.10
N ILE A 65 23.09 6.93 -14.57
CA ILE A 65 22.44 8.02 -15.29
C ILE A 65 22.63 9.29 -14.47
N GLY A 66 23.40 10.23 -15.01
CA GLY A 66 23.84 11.39 -14.25
C GLY A 66 24.71 10.96 -13.05
N GLU A 67 24.35 11.41 -11.86
CA GLU A 67 25.07 11.09 -10.60
C GLU A 67 24.56 9.84 -9.90
N THR A 68 23.43 9.27 -10.37
CA THR A 68 22.76 8.17 -9.69
C THR A 68 22.99 6.86 -10.41
N ARG A 69 23.36 5.84 -9.66
CA ARG A 69 23.39 4.46 -10.12
C ARG A 69 22.02 3.82 -9.89
N TYR A 70 21.38 3.35 -10.92
CA TYR A 70 20.17 2.53 -10.85
C TYR A 70 20.56 1.07 -10.89
N SER A 71 20.15 0.28 -9.89
CA SER A 71 20.55 -1.12 -9.75
C SER A 71 19.34 -2.04 -9.57
N LEU A 72 19.43 -3.22 -10.20
CA LEU A 72 18.56 -4.35 -9.92
C LEU A 72 19.39 -5.38 -9.16
N LYS A 73 18.93 -5.78 -7.98
CA LYS A 73 19.62 -6.73 -7.09
C LYS A 73 18.93 -8.10 -7.11
N LEU A 74 19.65 -9.12 -6.65
CA LEU A 74 19.26 -10.54 -6.81
C LEU A 74 17.93 -10.88 -6.12
N PHE A 75 17.74 -10.43 -4.89
CA PHE A 75 16.54 -10.74 -4.13
C PHE A 75 15.48 -9.66 -4.39
N PRO A 76 14.30 -10.02 -4.94
CA PRO A 76 13.25 -9.06 -5.25
C PRO A 76 12.49 -8.63 -3.99
N ILE A 77 13.19 -8.37 -2.92
CA ILE A 77 12.65 -7.97 -1.63
C ILE A 77 13.30 -6.64 -1.26
N GLY A 78 12.46 -5.62 -1.07
CA GLY A 78 12.96 -4.32 -0.66
C GLY A 78 13.53 -3.47 -1.79
N GLY A 79 14.24 -2.44 -1.39
CA GLY A 79 14.94 -1.48 -2.22
C GLY A 79 15.88 -0.65 -1.37
N SER A 80 16.58 0.28 -1.95
CA SER A 80 17.35 1.29 -1.21
C SER A 80 17.55 2.55 -2.02
N CYS A 81 17.50 3.69 -1.34
CA CYS A 81 17.85 5.00 -1.86
C CYS A 81 19.03 5.51 -1.02
N MET A 82 20.26 5.44 -1.55
CA MET A 82 21.47 5.86 -0.85
C MET A 82 21.77 7.32 -1.17
N MET A 83 21.82 8.17 -0.17
CA MET A 83 22.12 9.59 -0.30
C MET A 83 23.53 9.90 0.23
N VAL A 84 24.17 10.90 -0.33
CA VAL A 84 25.47 11.37 0.17
C VAL A 84 25.29 12.00 1.54
N GLY A 85 26.09 11.62 2.53
CA GLY A 85 26.07 12.18 3.88
C GLY A 85 24.83 11.80 4.69
N GLU A 86 24.17 10.68 4.39
CA GLU A 86 23.08 10.14 5.21
C GLU A 86 23.63 9.31 6.36
N ASP A 87 24.58 8.43 6.07
CA ASP A 87 25.20 7.52 7.04
C ASP A 87 26.62 7.94 7.47
N ASP A 88 27.22 8.91 6.75
CA ASP A 88 28.57 9.36 6.97
C ASP A 88 28.60 10.87 7.28
N ASP A 89 29.65 11.35 7.96
CA ASP A 89 29.90 12.77 8.23
C ASP A 89 30.42 13.52 6.97
N ASP A 90 29.78 13.26 5.81
CA ASP A 90 30.14 13.93 4.55
C ASP A 90 29.40 15.25 4.45
N ASP A 91 30.14 16.34 4.51
CA ASP A 91 29.68 17.73 4.37
C ASP A 91 29.89 18.29 2.96
N SER A 92 30.05 17.44 1.95
CA SER A 92 30.19 17.87 0.56
C SER A 92 28.94 18.57 0.05
N GLN A 93 29.09 19.31 -1.07
CA GLN A 93 27.96 19.96 -1.71
C GLN A 93 26.98 18.89 -2.23
N GLY A 94 25.71 19.02 -1.85
CA GLY A 94 24.67 18.03 -2.17
C GLY A 94 24.52 16.93 -1.13
N SER A 95 25.26 16.99 -0.01
CA SER A 95 25.10 16.07 1.11
C SER A 95 23.76 16.30 1.83
N PHE A 96 23.17 15.20 2.33
CA PHE A 96 21.97 15.23 3.17
C PHE A 96 22.19 16.05 4.44
N ASN A 97 23.38 15.98 5.05
CA ASN A 97 23.71 16.69 6.28
C ASN A 97 23.76 18.22 6.05
N ARG A 98 24.13 18.70 4.87
CA ARG A 98 24.14 20.14 4.52
C ARG A 98 22.77 20.66 4.07
N ALA A 99 21.84 19.78 3.76
CA ALA A 99 20.51 20.19 3.36
C ALA A 99 19.78 20.87 4.53
N SER A 100 18.88 21.81 4.20
CA SER A 100 18.09 22.49 5.22
C SER A 100 17.26 21.50 6.03
N VAL A 101 16.93 21.85 7.27
CA VAL A 101 16.12 20.99 8.15
C VAL A 101 14.79 20.60 7.47
N TRP A 102 14.14 21.54 6.78
CA TRP A 102 12.89 21.27 6.07
C TRP A 102 13.08 20.33 4.87
N ALA A 103 14.20 20.44 4.15
CA ALA A 103 14.55 19.50 3.09
C ALA A 103 14.72 18.08 3.65
N ARG A 104 15.47 17.91 4.73
CA ARG A 104 15.66 16.62 5.40
C ARG A 104 14.34 16.02 5.90
N ILE A 105 13.52 16.83 6.58
CA ILE A 105 12.19 16.39 7.04
C ILE A 105 11.33 15.95 5.84
N SER A 106 11.33 16.71 4.74
CA SER A 106 10.54 16.38 3.54
C SER A 106 10.99 15.06 2.91
N VAL A 107 12.29 14.79 2.87
CA VAL A 107 12.84 13.54 2.36
C VAL A 107 12.45 12.37 3.25
N VAL A 108 12.64 12.47 4.58
CA VAL A 108 12.28 11.40 5.51
C VAL A 108 10.78 11.11 5.50
N ALA A 109 9.94 12.15 5.46
CA ALA A 109 8.48 11.99 5.42
C ALA A 109 7.97 11.46 4.07
N ALA A 110 8.72 11.63 2.98
CA ALA A 110 8.29 11.24 1.65
C ALA A 110 8.04 9.73 1.52
N GLY A 111 8.86 8.88 2.13
CA GLY A 111 8.67 7.43 2.11
C GLY A 111 7.27 7.01 2.59
N PRO A 112 6.91 7.29 3.86
CA PRO A 112 5.57 7.03 4.38
C PRO A 112 4.45 7.68 3.56
N ILE A 113 4.62 8.94 3.14
CA ILE A 113 3.61 9.66 2.35
C ILE A 113 3.34 8.93 1.02
N PHE A 114 4.37 8.48 0.32
CA PHE A 114 4.20 7.72 -0.91
C PHE A 114 3.48 6.39 -0.70
N ASN A 115 3.70 5.73 0.43
CA ASN A 115 2.95 4.53 0.79
C ASN A 115 1.46 4.83 1.05
N PHE A 116 1.13 5.96 1.69
CA PHE A 116 -0.27 6.39 1.84
C PHE A 116 -0.92 6.69 0.48
N ILE A 117 -0.20 7.35 -0.43
CA ILE A 117 -0.69 7.59 -1.80
C ILE A 117 -0.94 6.27 -2.52
N LEU A 118 -0.01 5.31 -2.42
CA LEU A 118 -0.17 3.98 -3.01
C LEU A 118 -1.37 3.24 -2.43
N ALA A 119 -1.54 3.26 -1.11
CA ALA A 119 -2.68 2.65 -0.44
C ALA A 119 -4.01 3.27 -0.89
N PHE A 120 -4.06 4.60 -1.01
CA PHE A 120 -5.22 5.32 -1.53
C PHE A 120 -5.57 4.89 -2.97
N ILE A 121 -4.56 4.79 -3.84
CA ILE A 121 -4.74 4.32 -5.23
C ILE A 121 -5.30 2.89 -5.23
N PHE A 122 -4.76 1.99 -4.42
CA PHE A 122 -5.28 0.62 -4.33
C PHE A 122 -6.72 0.57 -3.82
N VAL A 123 -7.05 1.34 -2.79
CA VAL A 123 -8.43 1.42 -2.28
C VAL A 123 -9.37 1.90 -3.38
N MET A 124 -9.00 2.94 -4.12
CA MET A 124 -9.81 3.44 -5.25
C MET A 124 -10.02 2.39 -6.33
N ILE A 125 -8.97 1.66 -6.70
CA ILE A 125 -9.05 0.57 -7.70
C ILE A 125 -9.95 -0.55 -7.18
N ILE A 126 -9.73 -1.02 -5.95
CA ILE A 126 -10.50 -2.11 -5.35
C ILE A 126 -11.97 -1.74 -5.28
N THR A 127 -12.29 -0.55 -4.77
CA THR A 127 -13.67 -0.08 -4.66
C THR A 127 -14.33 0.09 -6.04
N SER A 128 -13.57 0.53 -7.03
CA SER A 128 -14.10 0.69 -8.40
C SER A 128 -14.37 -0.64 -9.11
N VAL A 129 -13.58 -1.69 -8.80
CA VAL A 129 -13.67 -2.99 -9.47
C VAL A 129 -14.60 -3.95 -8.73
N ILE A 130 -14.49 -4.01 -7.41
CA ILE A 130 -15.23 -4.95 -6.55
C ILE A 130 -16.54 -4.33 -6.05
N GLY A 131 -16.60 -2.99 -5.98
CA GLY A 131 -17.66 -2.25 -5.32
C GLY A 131 -17.42 -2.15 -3.81
N TYR A 132 -18.40 -1.62 -3.11
CA TYR A 132 -18.47 -1.62 -1.63
C TYR A 132 -19.62 -2.54 -1.21
N ASP A 133 -19.58 -3.01 0.03
CA ASP A 133 -20.61 -3.84 0.62
C ASP A 133 -21.71 -2.93 1.22
N PRO A 134 -22.80 -2.63 0.46
CA PRO A 134 -23.87 -1.79 0.97
C PRO A 134 -24.63 -2.57 2.07
N SER A 135 -25.24 -1.85 2.99
CA SER A 135 -26.15 -2.39 4.01
C SER A 135 -27.50 -2.79 3.42
N THR A 136 -27.49 -3.48 2.27
CA THR A 136 -28.69 -3.89 1.55
C THR A 136 -29.18 -5.24 2.02
N VAL A 137 -30.47 -5.36 2.26
CA VAL A 137 -31.13 -6.64 2.61
C VAL A 137 -31.10 -7.54 1.38
N LEU A 138 -30.36 -8.62 1.46
CA LEU A 138 -30.21 -9.59 0.36
C LEU A 138 -31.40 -10.57 0.31
N GLN A 139 -31.96 -10.93 1.47
CA GLN A 139 -33.07 -11.87 1.58
C GLN A 139 -33.77 -11.67 2.92
N VAL A 140 -35.10 -11.82 2.93
CA VAL A 140 -35.92 -11.85 4.13
C VAL A 140 -36.51 -13.26 4.26
N GLU A 141 -36.31 -13.90 5.40
CA GLU A 141 -36.84 -15.24 5.66
C GLU A 141 -38.37 -15.17 5.81
N ASP A 142 -39.09 -16.07 5.15
CA ASP A 142 -40.55 -16.17 5.26
C ASP A 142 -41.00 -16.47 6.67
N GLY A 143 -41.98 -15.74 7.18
CA GLY A 143 -42.48 -15.85 8.54
C GLY A 143 -41.57 -15.29 9.62
N SER A 144 -40.51 -14.57 9.24
CA SER A 144 -39.61 -13.91 10.20
C SER A 144 -40.19 -12.59 10.73
N PRO A 145 -39.80 -12.16 11.95
CA PRO A 145 -40.16 -10.84 12.46
C PRO A 145 -39.79 -9.67 11.54
N ALA A 146 -38.74 -9.86 10.73
CA ALA A 146 -38.33 -8.87 9.74
C ALA A 146 -39.34 -8.72 8.63
N GLN A 147 -39.92 -9.83 8.14
CA GLN A 147 -41.00 -9.82 7.15
C GLN A 147 -42.28 -9.22 7.75
N GLU A 148 -42.62 -9.56 8.99
CA GLU A 148 -43.79 -8.99 9.69
C GLU A 148 -43.63 -7.46 9.89
N ALA A 149 -42.40 -6.99 10.10
CA ALA A 149 -42.07 -5.56 10.18
C ALA A 149 -42.08 -4.85 8.82
N GLY A 150 -42.27 -5.57 7.70
CA GLY A 150 -42.37 -5.01 6.36
C GLY A 150 -41.03 -4.84 5.64
N LEU A 151 -39.93 -5.43 6.17
CA LEU A 151 -38.63 -5.40 5.50
C LEU A 151 -38.68 -6.22 4.22
N GLN A 152 -38.12 -5.70 3.14
CA GLN A 152 -38.11 -6.33 1.81
C GLN A 152 -36.70 -6.52 1.29
N GLU A 153 -36.55 -7.48 0.39
CA GLU A 153 -35.31 -7.64 -0.37
C GLU A 153 -35.02 -6.37 -1.20
N GLY A 154 -33.79 -5.88 -1.11
CA GLY A 154 -33.34 -4.64 -1.74
C GLY A 154 -33.44 -3.40 -0.85
N ASP A 155 -34.06 -3.46 0.32
CA ASP A 155 -34.06 -2.36 1.27
C ASP A 155 -32.64 -2.04 1.74
N VAL A 156 -32.34 -0.76 1.94
CA VAL A 156 -31.05 -0.29 2.46
C VAL A 156 -31.24 0.16 3.89
N ILE A 157 -30.54 -0.49 4.82
CA ILE A 157 -30.56 -0.13 6.23
C ILE A 157 -29.62 1.05 6.45
N THR A 158 -30.19 2.21 6.76
CA THR A 158 -29.45 3.44 6.98
C THR A 158 -29.17 3.76 8.44
N GLU A 159 -29.96 3.16 9.35
CA GLU A 159 -29.83 3.38 10.77
C GLU A 159 -30.29 2.12 11.53
N PHE A 160 -29.54 1.76 12.59
CA PHE A 160 -29.89 0.69 13.50
C PHE A 160 -29.55 1.09 14.94
N GLN A 161 -30.53 1.00 15.84
CA GLN A 161 -30.40 1.39 17.26
C GLN A 161 -29.82 2.79 17.47
N GLY A 162 -30.20 3.77 16.64
CA GLY A 162 -29.69 5.15 16.71
C GLY A 162 -28.27 5.35 16.19
N LYS A 163 -27.67 4.34 15.57
CA LYS A 163 -26.37 4.42 14.89
C LYS A 163 -26.56 4.44 13.39
N HIS A 164 -25.88 5.36 12.72
CA HIS A 164 -25.85 5.39 11.26
C HIS A 164 -25.08 4.18 10.71
N ILE A 165 -25.67 3.48 9.75
CA ILE A 165 -25.13 2.31 9.07
C ILE A 165 -24.64 2.75 7.68
N SER A 166 -23.36 2.55 7.41
CA SER A 166 -22.74 2.91 6.12
C SER A 166 -22.41 1.70 5.26
N ILE A 167 -22.08 0.57 5.89
CA ILE A 167 -21.70 -0.68 5.22
C ILE A 167 -22.37 -1.87 5.93
N GLY A 168 -22.58 -2.98 5.21
CA GLY A 168 -23.24 -4.17 5.76
C GLY A 168 -22.56 -4.72 7.03
N ARG A 169 -21.26 -4.53 7.14
CA ARG A 169 -20.46 -4.96 8.31
C ARG A 169 -20.81 -4.21 9.61
N ASP A 170 -21.37 -3.02 9.53
CA ASP A 170 -21.84 -2.27 10.71
C ASP A 170 -23.04 -2.94 11.41
N LEU A 171 -23.70 -3.92 10.75
CA LEU A 171 -24.79 -4.73 11.27
C LEU A 171 -24.33 -6.02 11.94
N GLU A 172 -23.07 -6.43 11.77
CA GLU A 172 -22.47 -7.56 12.46
C GLU A 172 -22.04 -7.13 13.88
N LEU A 173 -22.99 -7.12 14.81
CA LEU A 173 -22.78 -6.80 16.23
C LEU A 173 -22.74 -8.09 17.05
#